data_c321b534b240025d4224b2da811ea5c3
#
_entry.id   c321b534b240025d4224b2da811ea5c3
#
_cell.length_a   1.000
_cell.length_b   1.000
_cell.length_c   1.000
_cell.angle_alpha   90.00
_cell.angle_beta   90.00
_cell.angle_gamma   90.00
#
_symmetry.space_group_name_H-M   'P 1'
#
loop_
_entity.id
_entity.type
_entity.pdbx_description
1 polymer ?
#
loop_
_entity_poly.entity_id
_entity_poly.type
_entity_poly.pdbx_seq_one_letter_code
_entity_poly.pdbx_strand_id
1 'polypeptide(L)'
;MHNTPAAVSPKPFDLTSAAFLVVAFFTGIAGALQTPTLSLFLTNEVHVRPALVGFFFTGSAVIGILVSQFLAGRSDRKGDRKSLIVFCCLLGVMACVLFAWNRNYFILLFVGVFLSSFGSTANPQLFALAREHADHTGREAVMFSSVLRAQVSLAWVIGPPLAYALAMGFGFTVMYLSAAVAFVVCGALVWFFLPSMRKEPKVATGVLEAPRRNRRDALLLFVICTLMWGTNSLYIINMPLFIIDELHLSEKLAGIMMGTAAGLEIPTMLIAGYYAKRFGKRFLMRIAAVAGLLFYIGMLTVHTPGLLLALQLLNAIYIGILAGIGMLYFQDLMPGQAGSATTLYTNTTRVGWIIAGSMAGVVAEIWNYHTVFWIALVMCTLTIGCLARIKDV
;
A
#
# COMPACT_ATOMS: atom_id res chain seq x y z
N MET A 1 37.37 -33.78 -10.42
CA MET A 1 36.51 -33.18 -11.44
C MET A 1 35.48 -32.33 -10.74
N HIS A 2 35.67 -31.01 -10.70
CA HIS A 2 34.72 -30.06 -10.12
C HIS A 2 33.63 -29.81 -11.16
N ASN A 3 32.42 -30.30 -10.88
CA ASN A 3 31.22 -29.88 -11.63
C ASN A 3 30.87 -28.43 -11.24
N THR A 4 31.28 -27.48 -12.05
CA THR A 4 30.79 -26.12 -12.02
C THR A 4 29.31 -26.16 -12.39
N PRO A 5 28.38 -25.65 -11.55
CA PRO A 5 26.96 -25.57 -11.95
C PRO A 5 26.84 -24.67 -13.18
N ALA A 6 26.23 -25.21 -14.23
CA ALA A 6 25.97 -24.46 -15.46
C ALA A 6 25.23 -23.19 -15.14
N ALA A 7 25.78 -22.05 -15.56
CA ALA A 7 25.13 -20.76 -15.44
C ALA A 7 23.78 -20.82 -16.19
N VAL A 8 22.68 -20.70 -15.43
CA VAL A 8 21.33 -20.64 -16.01
C VAL A 8 21.27 -19.35 -16.84
N SER A 9 21.29 -19.51 -18.16
CA SER A 9 21.11 -18.37 -19.06
C SER A 9 19.76 -17.69 -18.78
N PRO A 10 19.70 -16.34 -18.63
CA PRO A 10 18.45 -15.67 -18.41
C PRO A 10 17.52 -15.94 -19.61
N LYS A 11 16.37 -16.57 -19.33
CA LYS A 11 15.36 -16.82 -20.36
C LYS A 11 14.87 -15.48 -20.93
N PRO A 12 14.67 -15.37 -22.27
CA PRO A 12 14.20 -14.13 -22.87
C PRO A 12 12.87 -13.68 -22.27
N PHE A 13 12.68 -12.37 -22.26
CA PHE A 13 11.44 -11.73 -21.76
C PHE A 13 10.30 -12.14 -22.71
N ASP A 14 9.34 -12.89 -22.20
CA ASP A 14 8.21 -13.43 -22.96
C ASP A 14 6.93 -12.59 -22.79
N LEU A 15 5.96 -12.80 -23.67
CA LEU A 15 4.67 -12.11 -23.68
C LEU A 15 3.93 -12.25 -22.32
N THR A 16 4.03 -13.41 -21.69
CA THR A 16 3.42 -13.68 -20.38
C THR A 16 4.04 -12.80 -19.30
N SER A 17 5.36 -12.65 -19.30
CA SER A 17 6.04 -11.76 -18.35
C SER A 17 5.66 -10.30 -18.56
N ALA A 18 5.57 -9.85 -19.83
CA ALA A 18 5.07 -8.52 -20.14
C ALA A 18 3.64 -8.32 -19.63
N ALA A 19 2.76 -9.31 -19.82
CA ALA A 19 1.39 -9.25 -19.33
C ALA A 19 1.34 -9.12 -17.81
N PHE A 20 2.16 -9.86 -17.05
CA PHE A 20 2.25 -9.70 -15.58
C PHE A 20 2.60 -8.26 -15.18
N LEU A 21 3.56 -7.61 -15.86
CA LEU A 21 3.96 -6.24 -15.54
C LEU A 21 2.84 -5.24 -15.84
N VAL A 22 2.19 -5.37 -16.99
CA VAL A 22 1.08 -4.48 -17.37
C VAL A 22 -0.10 -4.65 -16.40
N VAL A 23 -0.44 -5.90 -16.03
CA VAL A 23 -1.49 -6.17 -15.04
C VAL A 23 -1.13 -5.58 -13.67
N ALA A 24 0.14 -5.68 -13.24
CA ALA A 24 0.59 -5.07 -11.99
C ALA A 24 0.44 -3.54 -12.02
N PHE A 25 0.76 -2.91 -13.14
CA PHE A 25 0.55 -1.47 -13.33
C PHE A 25 -0.94 -1.10 -13.25
N PHE A 26 -1.81 -1.81 -13.98
CA PHE A 26 -3.26 -1.50 -13.99
C PHE A 26 -3.93 -1.78 -12.64
N THR A 27 -3.54 -2.82 -11.90
CA THR A 27 -4.02 -3.02 -10.52
C THR A 27 -3.58 -1.89 -9.60
N GLY A 28 -2.35 -1.39 -9.80
CA GLY A 28 -1.83 -0.22 -9.08
C GLY A 28 -2.60 1.06 -9.42
N ILE A 29 -2.84 1.33 -10.70
CA ILE A 29 -3.62 2.50 -11.18
C ILE A 29 -5.04 2.48 -10.62
N ALA A 30 -5.72 1.34 -10.65
CA ALA A 30 -7.08 1.23 -10.12
C ALA A 30 -7.16 1.64 -8.63
N GLY A 31 -6.17 1.27 -7.81
CA GLY A 31 -6.06 1.71 -6.42
C GLY A 31 -5.65 3.18 -6.27
N ALA A 32 -4.66 3.61 -7.05
CA ALA A 32 -4.10 4.96 -6.98
C ALA A 32 -5.03 6.06 -7.52
N LEU A 33 -6.03 5.72 -8.32
CA LEU A 33 -7.11 6.63 -8.72
C LEU A 33 -8.11 6.84 -7.58
N GLN A 34 -8.47 5.81 -6.83
CA GLN A 34 -9.55 5.84 -5.85
C GLN A 34 -9.10 6.32 -4.47
N THR A 35 -8.00 5.75 -3.94
CA THR A 35 -7.61 5.95 -2.54
C THR A 35 -7.29 7.40 -2.17
N PRO A 36 -6.52 8.18 -2.96
CA PRO A 36 -6.15 9.55 -2.61
C PRO A 36 -7.32 10.54 -2.64
N THR A 37 -8.33 10.27 -3.45
CA THR A 37 -9.47 11.16 -3.66
C THR A 37 -10.69 10.76 -2.82
N LEU A 38 -10.64 9.63 -2.11
CA LEU A 38 -11.78 9.06 -1.40
C LEU A 38 -12.29 9.98 -0.28
N SER A 39 -11.40 10.61 0.50
CA SER A 39 -11.81 11.55 1.54
C SER A 39 -12.57 12.74 0.95
N LEU A 40 -12.05 13.30 -0.12
CA LEU A 40 -12.67 14.43 -0.84
C LEU A 40 -14.01 14.02 -1.46
N PHE A 41 -14.10 12.82 -2.05
CA PHE A 41 -15.37 12.29 -2.56
C PHE A 41 -16.43 12.19 -1.46
N LEU A 42 -16.08 11.65 -0.30
CA LEU A 42 -17.01 11.50 0.82
C LEU A 42 -17.48 12.85 1.37
N THR A 43 -16.59 13.84 1.41
CA THR A 43 -16.92 15.18 1.89
C THR A 43 -17.74 15.96 0.84
N ASN A 44 -17.31 16.01 -0.41
CA ASN A 44 -17.87 16.91 -1.42
C ASN A 44 -19.07 16.33 -2.17
N GLU A 45 -19.11 15.00 -2.39
CA GLU A 45 -20.17 14.34 -3.15
C GLU A 45 -21.20 13.64 -2.26
N VAL A 46 -20.74 13.02 -1.17
CA VAL A 46 -21.63 12.31 -0.24
C VAL A 46 -22.07 13.20 0.91
N HIS A 47 -21.40 14.37 1.09
CA HIS A 47 -21.71 15.40 2.09
C HIS A 47 -21.74 14.87 3.53
N VAL A 48 -20.77 14.00 3.88
CA VAL A 48 -20.67 13.47 5.22
C VAL A 48 -19.67 14.26 6.08
N ARG A 49 -19.92 14.24 7.39
CA ARG A 49 -19.06 14.90 8.37
C ARG A 49 -17.71 14.18 8.50
N PRO A 50 -16.64 14.87 8.94
CA PRO A 50 -15.30 14.31 9.07
C PRO A 50 -15.23 13.00 9.86
N ALA A 51 -15.99 12.85 10.96
CA ALA A 51 -16.05 11.60 11.72
C ALA A 51 -16.51 10.42 10.85
N LEU A 52 -17.53 10.63 9.99
CA LEU A 52 -18.03 9.57 9.10
C LEU A 52 -17.01 9.22 8.00
N VAL A 53 -16.22 10.19 7.53
CA VAL A 53 -15.07 9.91 6.64
C VAL A 53 -14.08 8.98 7.34
N GLY A 54 -13.71 9.27 8.59
CA GLY A 54 -12.82 8.43 9.39
C GLY A 54 -13.39 7.02 9.61
N PHE A 55 -14.68 6.89 9.97
CA PHE A 55 -15.34 5.60 10.12
C PHE A 55 -15.41 4.82 8.81
N PHE A 56 -15.52 5.50 7.67
CA PHE A 56 -15.48 4.85 6.36
C PHE A 56 -14.11 4.17 6.12
N PHE A 57 -13.01 4.87 6.37
CA PHE A 57 -11.66 4.29 6.24
C PHE A 57 -11.42 3.15 7.22
N THR A 58 -11.84 3.29 8.47
CA THR A 58 -11.75 2.22 9.47
C THR A 58 -12.56 1.00 9.05
N GLY A 59 -13.82 1.19 8.64
CA GLY A 59 -14.68 0.12 8.14
C GLY A 59 -14.11 -0.55 6.89
N SER A 60 -13.55 0.25 5.97
CA SER A 60 -12.88 -0.26 4.77
C SER A 60 -11.68 -1.15 5.12
N ALA A 61 -10.88 -0.74 6.10
CA ALA A 61 -9.72 -1.53 6.54
C ALA A 61 -10.18 -2.86 7.18
N VAL A 62 -11.20 -2.84 8.04
CA VAL A 62 -11.73 -4.04 8.70
C VAL A 62 -12.33 -5.01 7.68
N ILE A 63 -13.23 -4.52 6.81
CA ILE A 63 -13.87 -5.34 5.77
C ILE A 63 -12.80 -5.88 4.81
N GLY A 64 -11.82 -5.05 4.43
CA GLY A 64 -10.70 -5.46 3.57
C GLY A 64 -9.86 -6.58 4.17
N ILE A 65 -9.59 -6.54 5.49
CA ILE A 65 -8.90 -7.62 6.20
C ILE A 65 -9.71 -8.92 6.13
N LEU A 66 -11.00 -8.87 6.47
CA LEU A 66 -11.87 -10.05 6.47
C LEU A 66 -11.97 -10.69 5.09
N VAL A 67 -12.22 -9.88 4.05
CA VAL A 67 -12.31 -10.35 2.65
C VAL A 67 -10.99 -10.94 2.18
N SER A 68 -9.87 -10.25 2.42
CA SER A 68 -8.54 -10.73 1.98
C SER A 68 -8.12 -12.03 2.68
N GLN A 69 -8.40 -12.19 3.97
CA GLN A 69 -8.12 -13.41 4.71
C GLN A 69 -8.97 -14.59 4.21
N PHE A 70 -10.27 -14.35 3.99
CA PHE A 70 -11.17 -15.35 3.43
C PHE A 70 -10.69 -15.83 2.04
N LEU A 71 -10.37 -14.90 1.16
CA LEU A 71 -9.89 -15.22 -0.20
C LEU A 71 -8.52 -15.92 -0.19
N ALA A 72 -7.59 -15.49 0.64
CA ALA A 72 -6.29 -16.13 0.77
C ALA A 72 -6.44 -17.59 1.23
N GLY A 73 -7.24 -17.84 2.28
CA GLY A 73 -7.49 -19.19 2.78
C GLY A 73 -8.17 -20.10 1.75
N ARG A 74 -9.07 -19.57 0.91
CA ARG A 74 -9.72 -20.33 -0.15
C ARG A 74 -8.78 -20.58 -1.35
N SER A 75 -8.02 -19.58 -1.76
CA SER A 75 -7.05 -19.66 -2.85
C SER A 75 -5.93 -20.66 -2.59
N ASP A 76 -5.46 -20.75 -1.33
CA ASP A 76 -4.38 -21.66 -0.96
C ASP A 76 -4.78 -23.14 -0.94
N ARG A 77 -6.08 -23.42 -0.80
CA ARG A 77 -6.58 -24.80 -0.67
C ARG A 77 -6.92 -25.50 -1.99
N LYS A 78 -7.58 -24.83 -2.95
CA LYS A 78 -8.12 -25.51 -4.15
C LYS A 78 -8.35 -24.57 -5.35
N GLY A 79 -7.77 -23.37 -5.43
CA GLY A 79 -8.17 -22.38 -6.42
C GLY A 79 -7.20 -22.21 -7.59
N ASP A 80 -7.75 -22.01 -8.77
CA ASP A 80 -7.05 -21.36 -9.88
C ASP A 80 -6.97 -19.87 -9.60
N ARG A 81 -5.75 -19.37 -9.33
CA ARG A 81 -5.52 -17.94 -9.02
C ARG A 81 -5.91 -17.02 -10.17
N LYS A 82 -5.79 -17.49 -11.42
CA LYS A 82 -6.21 -16.74 -12.62
C LYS A 82 -7.70 -16.40 -12.55
N SER A 83 -8.55 -17.42 -12.37
CA SER A 83 -10.00 -17.23 -12.27
C SER A 83 -10.38 -16.34 -11.08
N LEU A 84 -9.66 -16.48 -9.95
CA LEU A 84 -9.86 -15.65 -8.78
C LEU A 84 -9.54 -14.17 -9.05
N ILE A 85 -8.43 -13.88 -9.74
CA ILE A 85 -8.04 -12.50 -10.11
C ILE A 85 -9.10 -11.88 -11.02
N VAL A 86 -9.57 -12.62 -12.03
CA VAL A 86 -10.64 -12.14 -12.93
C VAL A 86 -11.92 -11.85 -12.17
N PHE A 87 -12.33 -12.74 -11.26
CA PHE A 87 -13.49 -12.53 -10.38
C PHE A 87 -13.32 -11.28 -9.51
N CYS A 88 -12.14 -11.08 -8.91
CA CYS A 88 -11.80 -9.89 -8.13
C CYS A 88 -11.89 -8.61 -8.98
N CYS A 89 -11.39 -8.65 -10.22
CA CYS A 89 -11.50 -7.52 -11.14
C CYS A 89 -12.96 -7.18 -11.49
N LEU A 90 -13.81 -8.18 -11.73
CA LEU A 90 -15.24 -7.97 -11.99
C LEU A 90 -15.94 -7.30 -10.80
N LEU A 91 -15.67 -7.75 -9.58
CA LEU A 91 -16.23 -7.11 -8.38
C LEU A 91 -15.64 -5.70 -8.16
N GLY A 92 -14.36 -5.47 -8.55
CA GLY A 92 -13.76 -4.15 -8.60
C GLY A 92 -14.46 -3.20 -9.57
N VAL A 93 -14.83 -3.68 -10.77
CA VAL A 93 -15.66 -2.92 -11.72
C VAL A 93 -17.01 -2.55 -11.13
N MET A 94 -17.71 -3.53 -10.52
CA MET A 94 -19.00 -3.29 -9.87
C MET A 94 -18.89 -2.26 -8.74
N ALA A 95 -17.82 -2.31 -7.94
CA ALA A 95 -17.53 -1.31 -6.92
C ALA A 95 -17.38 0.09 -7.53
N CYS A 96 -16.52 0.23 -8.55
CA CYS A 96 -16.29 1.51 -9.22
C CYS A 96 -17.58 2.08 -9.83
N VAL A 97 -18.39 1.26 -10.46
CA VAL A 97 -19.71 1.64 -10.99
C VAL A 97 -20.63 2.11 -9.87
N LEU A 98 -20.65 1.41 -8.73
CA LEU A 98 -21.45 1.82 -7.57
C LEU A 98 -21.00 3.17 -7.04
N PHE A 99 -19.69 3.40 -6.84
CA PHE A 99 -19.15 4.68 -6.40
C PHE A 99 -19.38 5.81 -7.43
N ALA A 100 -19.41 5.50 -8.73
CA ALA A 100 -19.66 6.49 -9.78
C ALA A 100 -21.04 7.13 -9.66
N TRP A 101 -22.08 6.38 -9.30
CA TRP A 101 -23.47 6.85 -9.31
C TRP A 101 -24.16 6.91 -7.95
N ASN A 102 -23.71 6.13 -6.96
CA ASN A 102 -24.33 6.13 -5.64
C ASN A 102 -23.71 7.20 -4.74
N ARG A 103 -24.55 7.88 -3.94
CA ARG A 103 -24.15 8.89 -2.95
C ARG A 103 -24.65 8.57 -1.54
N ASN A 104 -25.25 7.39 -1.36
CA ASN A 104 -25.68 6.94 -0.04
C ASN A 104 -24.51 6.35 0.73
N TYR A 105 -24.15 6.98 1.85
CA TYR A 105 -23.02 6.60 2.69
C TYR A 105 -23.05 5.12 3.12
N PHE A 106 -24.20 4.64 3.59
CA PHE A 106 -24.31 3.28 4.09
C PHE A 106 -24.21 2.22 2.97
N ILE A 107 -24.77 2.50 1.80
CA ILE A 107 -24.63 1.62 0.64
C ILE A 107 -23.15 1.59 0.21
N LEU A 108 -22.49 2.73 0.16
CA LEU A 108 -21.07 2.79 -0.18
C LEU A 108 -20.20 2.08 0.86
N LEU A 109 -20.48 2.25 2.16
CA LEU A 109 -19.73 1.61 3.24
C LEU A 109 -19.89 0.09 3.24
N PHE A 110 -21.11 -0.42 3.19
CA PHE A 110 -21.34 -1.85 3.34
C PHE A 110 -21.23 -2.61 2.02
N VAL A 111 -21.81 -2.12 0.94
CA VAL A 111 -21.78 -2.79 -0.35
C VAL A 111 -20.57 -2.35 -1.18
N GLY A 112 -20.31 -1.04 -1.28
CA GLY A 112 -19.23 -0.49 -2.06
C GLY A 112 -17.86 -0.95 -1.54
N VAL A 113 -17.61 -0.82 -0.24
CA VAL A 113 -16.37 -1.28 0.41
C VAL A 113 -16.21 -2.80 0.32
N PHE A 114 -17.28 -3.56 0.51
CA PHE A 114 -17.24 -5.01 0.36
C PHE A 114 -16.78 -5.40 -1.05
N LEU A 115 -17.40 -4.87 -2.09
CA LEU A 115 -17.02 -5.12 -3.48
C LEU A 115 -15.59 -4.63 -3.80
N SER A 116 -15.20 -3.43 -3.36
CA SER A 116 -13.86 -2.88 -3.59
C SER A 116 -12.76 -3.66 -2.88
N SER A 117 -13.08 -4.31 -1.75
CA SER A 117 -12.16 -5.19 -1.03
C SER A 117 -11.78 -6.42 -1.83
N PHE A 118 -12.70 -6.97 -2.64
CA PHE A 118 -12.34 -7.99 -3.63
C PHE A 118 -11.44 -7.41 -4.72
N GLY A 119 -11.80 -6.26 -5.29
CA GLY A 119 -10.98 -5.58 -6.31
C GLY A 119 -9.54 -5.37 -5.86
N SER A 120 -9.33 -4.87 -4.64
CA SER A 120 -8.00 -4.65 -4.07
C SER A 120 -7.22 -5.96 -3.81
N THR A 121 -7.92 -7.09 -3.66
CA THR A 121 -7.29 -8.41 -3.47
C THR A 121 -6.71 -8.96 -4.78
N ALA A 122 -7.07 -8.43 -5.95
CA ALA A 122 -6.48 -8.82 -7.23
C ALA A 122 -4.96 -8.64 -7.25
N ASN A 123 -4.45 -7.56 -6.65
CA ASN A 123 -3.01 -7.26 -6.61
C ASN A 123 -2.20 -8.33 -5.85
N PRO A 124 -2.45 -8.67 -4.58
CA PRO A 124 -1.72 -9.73 -3.88
C PRO A 124 -1.89 -11.10 -4.52
N GLN A 125 -3.03 -11.41 -5.14
CA GLN A 125 -3.22 -12.67 -5.88
C GLN A 125 -2.37 -12.70 -7.16
N LEU A 126 -2.20 -11.56 -7.85
CA LEU A 126 -1.29 -11.43 -8.98
C LEU A 126 0.16 -11.72 -8.58
N PHE A 127 0.64 -11.16 -7.47
CA PHE A 127 1.99 -11.44 -6.97
C PHE A 127 2.18 -12.91 -6.61
N ALA A 128 1.16 -13.55 -6.04
CA ALA A 128 1.21 -14.98 -5.74
C ALA A 128 1.26 -15.83 -7.02
N LEU A 129 0.44 -15.49 -8.04
CA LEU A 129 0.47 -16.17 -9.35
C LEU A 129 1.82 -15.96 -10.06
N ALA A 130 2.37 -14.75 -10.00
CA ALA A 130 3.67 -14.42 -10.59
C ALA A 130 4.81 -15.21 -9.95
N ARG A 131 4.77 -15.40 -8.63
CA ARG A 131 5.74 -16.25 -7.91
C ARG A 131 5.64 -17.71 -8.34
N GLU A 132 4.43 -18.25 -8.40
CA GLU A 132 4.20 -19.63 -8.90
C GLU A 132 4.71 -19.80 -10.34
N HIS A 133 4.44 -18.80 -11.20
CA HIS A 133 4.95 -18.81 -12.58
C HIS A 133 6.49 -18.77 -12.63
N ALA A 134 7.13 -17.93 -11.81
CA ALA A 134 8.58 -17.84 -11.75
C ALA A 134 9.21 -19.19 -11.28
N ASP A 135 8.64 -19.80 -10.22
CA ASP A 135 9.08 -21.08 -9.71
C ASP A 135 8.97 -22.18 -10.79
N HIS A 136 7.88 -22.23 -11.58
CA HIS A 136 7.68 -23.19 -12.66
C HIS A 136 8.58 -22.95 -13.88
N THR A 137 8.92 -21.69 -14.18
CA THR A 137 9.74 -21.36 -15.36
C THR A 137 11.23 -21.30 -15.05
N GLY A 138 11.64 -21.53 -13.79
CA GLY A 138 13.03 -21.44 -13.34
C GLY A 138 13.57 -20.02 -13.36
N ARG A 139 12.70 -19.00 -13.25
CA ARG A 139 13.08 -17.60 -13.10
C ARG A 139 13.35 -17.27 -11.64
N GLU A 140 14.19 -16.28 -11.40
CA GLU A 140 14.41 -15.78 -10.05
C GLU A 140 13.14 -15.04 -9.54
N ALA A 141 12.39 -15.70 -8.66
CA ALA A 141 11.10 -15.22 -8.14
C ALA A 141 11.23 -13.87 -7.41
N VAL A 142 12.36 -13.62 -6.72
CA VAL A 142 12.62 -12.38 -5.99
C VAL A 142 12.74 -11.20 -6.95
N MET A 143 13.56 -11.36 -8.01
CA MET A 143 13.75 -10.33 -9.03
C MET A 143 12.45 -10.04 -9.77
N PHE A 144 11.72 -11.08 -10.17
CA PHE A 144 10.45 -10.92 -10.88
C PHE A 144 9.41 -10.17 -10.03
N SER A 145 9.29 -10.53 -8.74
CA SER A 145 8.40 -9.81 -7.80
C SER A 145 8.83 -8.35 -7.58
N SER A 146 10.14 -8.08 -7.58
CA SER A 146 10.66 -6.72 -7.43
C SER A 146 10.29 -5.82 -8.63
N VAL A 147 10.39 -6.36 -9.84
CA VAL A 147 10.00 -5.64 -11.07
C VAL A 147 8.48 -5.38 -11.10
N LEU A 148 7.66 -6.34 -10.63
CA LEU A 148 6.22 -6.14 -10.47
C LEU A 148 5.90 -5.02 -9.46
N ARG A 149 6.61 -4.98 -8.33
CA ARG A 149 6.45 -3.89 -7.34
C ARG A 149 6.77 -2.53 -7.93
N ALA A 150 7.83 -2.44 -8.75
CA ALA A 150 8.19 -1.20 -9.44
C ALA A 150 7.05 -0.69 -10.34
N GLN A 151 6.28 -1.58 -10.99
CA GLN A 151 5.10 -1.20 -11.78
C GLN A 151 3.99 -0.62 -10.91
N VAL A 152 3.74 -1.21 -9.75
CA VAL A 152 2.77 -0.67 -8.79
C VAL A 152 3.22 0.70 -8.26
N SER A 153 4.51 0.86 -7.95
CA SER A 153 5.07 2.16 -7.51
C SER A 153 4.92 3.22 -8.61
N LEU A 154 5.20 2.87 -9.88
CA LEU A 154 4.99 3.77 -11.02
C LEU A 154 3.51 4.19 -11.13
N ALA A 155 2.59 3.27 -10.90
CA ALA A 155 1.16 3.58 -10.87
C ALA A 155 0.81 4.59 -9.77
N TRP A 156 1.46 4.53 -8.60
CA TRP A 156 1.26 5.50 -7.51
C TRP A 156 1.94 6.85 -7.77
N VAL A 157 2.95 6.93 -8.65
CA VAL A 157 3.52 8.22 -9.10
C VAL A 157 2.52 8.96 -10.00
N ILE A 158 1.90 8.24 -10.93
CA ILE A 158 1.02 8.81 -11.96
C ILE A 158 -0.43 8.93 -11.45
N GLY A 159 -0.88 7.95 -10.67
CA GLY A 159 -2.28 7.77 -10.27
C GLY A 159 -2.86 8.96 -9.51
N PRO A 160 -2.27 9.43 -8.41
CA PRO A 160 -2.83 10.55 -7.65
C PRO A 160 -2.97 11.83 -8.46
N PRO A 161 -1.96 12.34 -9.19
CA PRO A 161 -2.15 13.50 -10.06
C PRO A 161 -3.27 13.31 -11.09
N LEU A 162 -3.36 12.13 -11.69
CA LEU A 162 -4.39 11.79 -12.66
C LEU A 162 -5.78 11.73 -11.99
N ALA A 163 -5.87 11.15 -10.78
CA ALA A 163 -7.12 11.05 -10.03
C ALA A 163 -7.71 12.44 -9.73
N TYR A 164 -6.88 13.35 -9.23
CA TYR A 164 -7.31 14.73 -8.98
C TYR A 164 -7.66 15.47 -10.27
N ALA A 165 -6.88 15.31 -11.34
CA ALA A 165 -7.18 15.90 -12.64
C ALA A 165 -8.53 15.42 -13.20
N LEU A 166 -8.83 14.14 -13.10
CA LEU A 166 -10.09 13.55 -13.55
C LEU A 166 -11.25 13.99 -12.65
N ALA A 167 -11.09 13.88 -11.32
CA ALA A 167 -12.15 14.21 -10.38
C ALA A 167 -12.56 15.71 -10.44
N MET A 168 -11.56 16.59 -10.49
CA MET A 168 -11.81 18.06 -10.49
C MET A 168 -12.12 18.60 -11.89
N GLY A 169 -11.58 17.99 -12.94
CA GLY A 169 -11.84 18.44 -14.33
C GLY A 169 -13.11 17.88 -14.94
N PHE A 170 -13.46 16.65 -14.63
CA PHE A 170 -14.56 15.91 -15.27
C PHE A 170 -15.54 15.29 -14.26
N GLY A 171 -15.28 15.42 -12.95
CA GLY A 171 -16.10 14.89 -11.87
C GLY A 171 -15.72 13.49 -11.42
N PHE A 172 -16.12 13.14 -10.20
CA PHE A 172 -15.82 11.85 -9.57
C PHE A 172 -16.39 10.66 -10.35
N THR A 173 -17.52 10.83 -11.04
CA THR A 173 -18.10 9.77 -11.88
C THR A 173 -17.11 9.32 -12.96
N VAL A 174 -16.48 10.27 -13.68
CA VAL A 174 -15.49 9.96 -14.72
C VAL A 174 -14.24 9.32 -14.10
N MET A 175 -13.79 9.80 -12.95
CA MET A 175 -12.64 9.23 -12.24
C MET A 175 -12.90 7.77 -11.84
N TYR A 176 -14.07 7.45 -11.24
CA TYR A 176 -14.41 6.07 -10.88
C TYR A 176 -14.62 5.17 -12.11
N LEU A 177 -15.21 5.68 -13.20
CA LEU A 177 -15.32 4.94 -14.46
C LEU A 177 -13.95 4.66 -15.08
N SER A 178 -13.00 5.59 -14.98
CA SER A 178 -11.61 5.34 -15.41
C SER A 178 -10.95 4.22 -14.59
N ALA A 179 -11.21 4.17 -13.29
CA ALA A 179 -10.77 3.04 -12.44
C ALA A 179 -11.47 1.72 -12.83
N ALA A 180 -12.76 1.77 -13.19
CA ALA A 180 -13.48 0.60 -13.71
C ALA A 180 -12.84 0.08 -15.00
N VAL A 181 -12.51 0.96 -15.94
CA VAL A 181 -11.79 0.59 -17.18
C VAL A 181 -10.46 -0.07 -16.85
N ALA A 182 -9.70 0.45 -15.88
CA ALA A 182 -8.45 -0.19 -15.45
C ALA A 182 -8.67 -1.63 -14.94
N PHE A 183 -9.73 -1.89 -14.18
CA PHE A 183 -10.09 -3.25 -13.76
C PHE A 183 -10.55 -4.13 -14.92
N VAL A 184 -11.31 -3.60 -15.90
CA VAL A 184 -11.71 -4.35 -17.10
C VAL A 184 -10.47 -4.77 -17.91
N VAL A 185 -9.56 -3.83 -18.18
CA VAL A 185 -8.31 -4.12 -18.88
C VAL A 185 -7.49 -5.15 -18.12
N CYS A 186 -7.36 -5.00 -16.80
CA CYS A 186 -6.69 -5.96 -15.93
C CYS A 186 -7.29 -7.36 -16.05
N GLY A 187 -8.61 -7.49 -15.90
CA GLY A 187 -9.33 -8.76 -16.01
C GLY A 187 -9.17 -9.43 -17.38
N ALA A 188 -9.26 -8.65 -18.46
CA ALA A 188 -9.07 -9.12 -19.83
C ALA A 188 -7.62 -9.62 -20.05
N LEU A 189 -6.61 -8.84 -19.64
CA LEU A 189 -5.21 -9.26 -19.77
C LEU A 189 -4.91 -10.53 -18.98
N VAL A 190 -5.46 -10.64 -17.77
CA VAL A 190 -5.34 -11.87 -16.96
C VAL A 190 -5.97 -13.04 -17.67
N TRP A 191 -7.18 -12.87 -18.21
CA TRP A 191 -7.91 -13.94 -18.88
C TRP A 191 -7.20 -14.45 -20.13
N PHE A 192 -6.70 -13.56 -20.99
CA PHE A 192 -6.11 -13.94 -22.27
C PHE A 192 -4.64 -14.31 -22.21
N PHE A 193 -3.84 -13.68 -21.32
CA PHE A 193 -2.38 -13.77 -21.38
C PHE A 193 -1.71 -14.46 -20.19
N LEU A 194 -2.38 -14.55 -19.02
CA LEU A 194 -1.76 -15.21 -17.88
C LEU A 194 -2.09 -16.71 -17.84
N PRO A 195 -1.12 -17.55 -17.38
CA PRO A 195 -1.34 -18.98 -17.29
C PRO A 195 -2.26 -19.33 -16.11
N SER A 196 -3.09 -20.37 -16.30
CA SER A 196 -3.78 -21.03 -15.20
C SER A 196 -2.82 -21.99 -14.51
N MET A 197 -2.53 -21.75 -13.25
CA MET A 197 -1.64 -22.58 -12.46
C MET A 197 -2.43 -23.25 -11.33
N ARG A 198 -2.54 -24.57 -11.43
CA ARG A 198 -3.13 -25.38 -10.34
C ARG A 198 -2.03 -25.80 -9.39
N LYS A 199 -2.16 -25.44 -8.13
CA LYS A 199 -1.20 -25.81 -7.10
C LYS A 199 -1.30 -27.30 -6.84
N GLU A 200 -0.21 -28.03 -7.05
CA GLU A 200 -0.08 -29.39 -6.49
C GLU A 200 -0.01 -29.29 -4.96
N PRO A 201 -0.69 -30.21 -4.23
CA PRO A 201 -0.62 -30.20 -2.78
C PRO A 201 0.84 -30.38 -2.34
N LYS A 202 1.44 -29.38 -1.73
CA LYS A 202 2.74 -29.54 -1.08
C LYS A 202 2.58 -30.58 0.03
N VAL A 203 3.21 -31.73 -0.13
CA VAL A 203 3.44 -32.66 0.95
C VAL A 203 4.18 -31.91 2.06
N ALA A 204 3.61 -31.87 3.24
CA ALA A 204 4.22 -31.25 4.41
C ALA A 204 5.51 -32.00 4.75
N THR A 205 6.63 -31.54 4.23
CA THR A 205 7.95 -32.03 4.66
C THR A 205 8.22 -31.43 6.04
N GLY A 206 8.44 -32.33 6.97
CA GLY A 206 8.88 -32.26 8.34
C GLY A 206 8.95 -30.88 9.04
N VAL A 207 8.39 -30.87 10.22
CA VAL A 207 8.49 -29.76 11.19
C VAL A 207 9.98 -29.59 11.54
N LEU A 208 10.64 -28.65 10.84
CA LEU A 208 11.90 -28.11 11.33
C LEU A 208 11.54 -27.24 12.55
N GLU A 209 12.15 -27.55 13.71
CA GLU A 209 12.00 -26.72 14.91
C GLU A 209 12.22 -25.27 14.56
N ALA A 210 11.17 -24.45 14.75
CA ALA A 210 11.22 -23.03 14.45
C ALA A 210 12.26 -22.36 15.35
N PRO A 211 13.25 -21.62 14.82
CA PRO A 211 14.24 -20.90 15.61
C PRO A 211 13.54 -20.00 16.65
N ARG A 212 14.15 -19.86 17.83
CA ARG A 212 13.57 -19.05 18.91
C ARG A 212 13.33 -17.62 18.43
N ARG A 213 12.05 -17.23 18.37
CA ARG A 213 11.60 -15.89 18.02
C ARG A 213 11.95 -14.90 19.14
N ASN A 214 12.60 -13.78 18.81
CA ASN A 214 12.73 -12.66 19.75
C ASN A 214 11.38 -11.91 19.82
N ARG A 215 10.47 -12.41 20.66
CA ARG A 215 9.10 -11.89 20.78
C ARG A 215 9.05 -10.41 21.15
N ARG A 216 9.95 -9.94 22.01
CA ARG A 216 9.96 -8.54 22.47
C ARG A 216 10.28 -7.59 21.34
N ASP A 217 11.37 -7.85 20.61
CA ASP A 217 11.83 -6.93 19.56
C ASP A 217 10.92 -7.01 18.31
N ALA A 218 10.36 -8.20 18.01
CA ALA A 218 9.35 -8.32 16.97
C ALA A 218 8.05 -7.57 17.32
N LEU A 219 7.62 -7.56 18.59
CA LEU A 219 6.47 -6.77 19.04
C LEU A 219 6.77 -5.27 19.02
N LEU A 220 7.97 -4.85 19.47
CA LEU A 220 8.39 -3.45 19.39
C LEU A 220 8.43 -2.97 17.94
N LEU A 221 8.99 -3.79 17.01
CA LEU A 221 9.01 -3.46 15.59
C LEU A 221 7.60 -3.40 15.00
N PHE A 222 6.70 -4.28 15.45
CA PHE A 222 5.29 -4.23 15.06
C PHE A 222 4.65 -2.89 15.46
N VAL A 223 4.85 -2.43 16.69
CA VAL A 223 4.35 -1.13 17.15
C VAL A 223 4.98 0.01 16.35
N ILE A 224 6.31 0.00 16.17
CA ILE A 224 7.03 1.00 15.38
C ILE A 224 6.45 1.11 13.96
N CYS A 225 6.38 0.01 13.23
CA CYS A 225 5.86 0.01 11.86
C CYS A 225 4.36 0.37 11.81
N THR A 226 3.57 -0.03 12.82
CA THR A 226 2.15 0.35 12.92
C THR A 226 1.99 1.85 13.10
N LEU A 227 2.77 2.48 13.99
CA LEU A 227 2.77 3.92 14.16
C LEU A 227 3.20 4.64 12.88
N MET A 228 4.26 4.17 12.24
CA MET A 228 4.76 4.77 10.98
C MET A 228 3.76 4.64 9.84
N TRP A 229 3.16 3.48 9.62
CA TRP A 229 2.10 3.31 8.62
C TRP A 229 0.82 4.07 8.98
N GLY A 230 0.50 4.15 10.27
CA GLY A 230 -0.63 4.95 10.76
C GLY A 230 -0.48 6.43 10.44
N THR A 231 0.69 7.02 10.67
CA THR A 231 0.94 8.43 10.31
C THR A 231 0.89 8.65 8.80
N ASN A 232 1.41 7.73 7.99
CA ASN A 232 1.26 7.82 6.53
C ASN A 232 -0.20 7.75 6.09
N SER A 233 -0.99 6.86 6.70
CA SER A 233 -2.42 6.76 6.40
C SER A 233 -3.19 8.00 6.86
N LEU A 234 -2.84 8.60 8.02
CA LEU A 234 -3.36 9.91 8.45
C LEU A 234 -3.08 10.99 7.40
N TYR A 235 -1.86 11.03 6.86
CA TYR A 235 -1.51 11.96 5.79
C TYR A 235 -2.36 11.75 4.54
N ILE A 236 -2.52 10.52 4.07
CA ILE A 236 -3.30 10.22 2.86
C ILE A 236 -4.78 10.63 3.02
N ILE A 237 -5.36 10.41 4.21
CA ILE A 237 -6.77 10.74 4.50
C ILE A 237 -6.96 12.25 4.65
N ASN A 238 -6.08 12.90 5.42
CA ASN A 238 -6.28 14.24 5.94
C ASN A 238 -5.68 15.34 5.06
N MET A 239 -4.55 15.07 4.38
CA MET A 239 -3.82 16.10 3.64
C MET A 239 -4.65 16.74 2.53
N PRO A 240 -5.46 16.01 1.72
CA PRO A 240 -6.28 16.65 0.69
C PRO A 240 -7.27 17.65 1.27
N LEU A 241 -7.96 17.29 2.35
CA LEU A 241 -8.94 18.14 3.02
C LEU A 241 -8.27 19.35 3.68
N PHE A 242 -7.10 19.16 4.31
CA PHE A 242 -6.31 20.25 4.87
C PHE A 242 -5.88 21.28 3.80
N ILE A 243 -5.38 20.81 2.65
CA ILE A 243 -4.92 21.68 1.55
C ILE A 243 -6.07 22.46 0.94
N ILE A 244 -7.23 21.83 0.74
CA ILE A 244 -8.37 22.40 0.01
C ILE A 244 -9.25 23.22 0.94
N ASP A 245 -9.71 22.62 2.04
CA ASP A 245 -10.76 23.21 2.88
C ASP A 245 -10.19 24.18 3.93
N GLU A 246 -8.92 23.98 4.35
CA GLU A 246 -8.33 24.78 5.42
C GLU A 246 -7.30 25.81 4.88
N LEU A 247 -6.42 25.41 3.99
CA LEU A 247 -5.45 26.30 3.36
C LEU A 247 -6.01 27.03 2.11
N HIS A 248 -7.16 26.61 1.60
CA HIS A 248 -7.77 27.14 0.38
C HIS A 248 -6.82 27.18 -0.83
N LEU A 249 -5.94 26.17 -0.92
CA LEU A 249 -5.00 25.98 -2.02
C LEU A 249 -5.61 25.11 -3.12
N SER A 250 -4.95 25.10 -4.29
CA SER A 250 -5.43 24.35 -5.44
C SER A 250 -5.51 22.84 -5.15
N GLU A 251 -6.63 22.22 -5.50
CA GLU A 251 -6.89 20.79 -5.41
C GLU A 251 -5.84 19.94 -6.16
N LYS A 252 -5.32 20.48 -7.28
CA LYS A 252 -4.23 19.85 -8.06
C LYS A 252 -2.97 19.67 -7.23
N LEU A 253 -2.73 20.55 -6.25
CA LEU A 253 -1.55 20.48 -5.39
C LEU A 253 -1.53 19.19 -4.57
N ALA A 254 -2.68 18.74 -4.05
CA ALA A 254 -2.78 17.50 -3.29
C ALA A 254 -2.32 16.28 -4.13
N GLY A 255 -2.77 16.20 -5.38
CA GLY A 255 -2.33 15.14 -6.31
C GLY A 255 -0.84 15.22 -6.64
N ILE A 256 -0.33 16.44 -6.90
CA ILE A 256 1.11 16.66 -7.19
C ILE A 256 1.97 16.30 -5.97
N MET A 257 1.56 16.67 -4.76
CA MET A 257 2.27 16.32 -3.52
C MET A 257 2.37 14.80 -3.36
N MET A 258 1.27 14.06 -3.53
CA MET A 258 1.26 12.59 -3.44
C MET A 258 2.11 11.94 -4.53
N GLY A 259 1.99 12.39 -5.78
CA GLY A 259 2.78 11.89 -6.90
C GLY A 259 4.28 12.17 -6.72
N THR A 260 4.64 13.36 -6.22
CA THR A 260 6.02 13.74 -5.92
C THR A 260 6.59 12.85 -4.81
N ALA A 261 5.84 12.64 -3.72
CA ALA A 261 6.25 11.75 -2.64
C ALA A 261 6.53 10.33 -3.16
N ALA A 262 5.59 9.75 -3.92
CA ALA A 262 5.72 8.41 -4.48
C ALA A 262 6.90 8.30 -5.48
N GLY A 263 7.13 9.34 -6.29
CA GLY A 263 8.27 9.40 -7.21
C GLY A 263 9.62 9.42 -6.49
N LEU A 264 9.74 10.20 -5.42
CA LEU A 264 10.95 10.31 -4.59
C LEU A 264 11.14 9.09 -3.66
N GLU A 265 10.07 8.37 -3.33
CA GLU A 265 10.12 7.14 -2.53
C GLU A 265 10.93 6.04 -3.22
N ILE A 266 10.81 5.89 -4.54
CA ILE A 266 11.50 4.86 -5.31
C ILE A 266 13.02 4.94 -5.15
N PRO A 267 13.71 6.06 -5.47
CA PRO A 267 15.14 6.16 -5.25
C PRO A 267 15.53 6.06 -3.78
N THR A 268 14.72 6.59 -2.87
CA THR A 268 14.97 6.50 -1.43
C THR A 268 14.97 5.04 -0.95
N MET A 269 14.00 4.24 -1.39
CA MET A 269 13.91 2.82 -1.07
C MET A 269 15.13 2.03 -1.60
N LEU A 270 15.60 2.33 -2.82
CA LEU A 270 16.77 1.69 -3.41
C LEU A 270 18.04 2.07 -2.65
N ILE A 271 18.23 3.35 -2.33
CA ILE A 271 19.37 3.85 -1.55
C ILE A 271 19.38 3.22 -0.16
N ALA A 272 18.24 3.18 0.52
CA ALA A 272 18.11 2.55 1.83
C ALA A 272 18.45 1.06 1.78
N GLY A 273 17.97 0.34 0.77
CA GLY A 273 18.29 -1.08 0.55
C GLY A 273 19.80 -1.32 0.32
N TYR A 274 20.44 -0.46 -0.48
CA TYR A 274 21.88 -0.54 -0.74
C TYR A 274 22.70 -0.31 0.53
N TYR A 275 22.35 0.68 1.33
CA TYR A 275 23.07 1.03 2.55
C TYR A 275 22.67 0.21 3.79
N ALA A 276 21.63 -0.63 3.71
CA ALA A 276 21.12 -1.42 4.83
C ALA A 276 22.18 -2.33 5.48
N LYS A 277 23.07 -2.92 4.66
CA LYS A 277 24.18 -3.76 5.15
C LYS A 277 25.29 -2.96 5.84
N ARG A 278 25.50 -1.68 5.45
CA ARG A 278 26.58 -0.85 5.96
C ARG A 278 26.22 -0.15 7.27
N PHE A 279 25.01 0.41 7.35
CA PHE A 279 24.59 1.24 8.48
C PHE A 279 23.67 0.51 9.46
N GLY A 280 23.16 -0.67 9.10
CA GLY A 280 22.19 -1.41 9.89
C GLY A 280 20.76 -0.88 9.73
N LYS A 281 19.79 -1.78 9.91
CA LYS A 281 18.36 -1.47 9.68
C LYS A 281 17.80 -0.52 10.74
N ARG A 282 18.24 -0.66 11.98
CA ARG A 282 17.84 0.20 13.09
C ARG A 282 18.22 1.67 12.84
N PHE A 283 19.42 1.92 12.36
CA PHE A 283 19.89 3.28 12.07
C PHE A 283 19.07 3.92 10.95
N LEU A 284 18.81 3.19 9.86
CA LEU A 284 17.98 3.67 8.76
C LEU A 284 16.54 3.97 9.22
N MET A 285 15.95 3.11 10.05
CA MET A 285 14.61 3.36 10.61
C MET A 285 14.58 4.60 11.52
N ARG A 286 15.68 4.92 12.21
CA ARG A 286 15.81 6.18 12.97
C ARG A 286 15.86 7.39 12.05
N ILE A 287 16.61 7.33 10.95
CA ILE A 287 16.59 8.38 9.92
C ILE A 287 15.18 8.59 9.39
N ALA A 288 14.47 7.50 9.07
CA ALA A 288 13.07 7.58 8.65
C ALA A 288 12.20 8.28 9.70
N ALA A 289 12.26 7.86 10.96
CA ALA A 289 11.45 8.44 12.03
C ALA A 289 11.75 9.95 12.25
N VAL A 290 13.01 10.36 12.16
CA VAL A 290 13.40 11.78 12.23
C VAL A 290 12.90 12.55 11.01
N ALA A 291 13.02 11.99 9.80
CA ALA A 291 12.47 12.60 8.60
C ALA A 291 10.95 12.78 8.69
N GLY A 292 10.22 11.77 9.21
CA GLY A 292 8.79 11.86 9.47
C GLY A 292 8.45 12.95 10.50
N LEU A 293 9.22 13.04 11.59
CA LEU A 293 9.05 14.09 12.60
C LEU A 293 9.19 15.48 11.98
N LEU A 294 10.26 15.71 11.22
CA LEU A 294 10.52 16.99 10.54
C LEU A 294 9.44 17.28 9.48
N PHE A 295 8.99 16.26 8.77
CA PHE A 295 7.90 16.38 7.81
C PHE A 295 6.61 16.90 8.47
N TYR A 296 6.19 16.30 9.58
CA TYR A 296 4.96 16.72 10.28
C TYR A 296 5.11 18.07 10.99
N ILE A 297 6.30 18.41 11.49
CA ILE A 297 6.57 19.79 11.93
C ILE A 297 6.39 20.77 10.76
N GLY A 298 6.92 20.42 9.58
CA GLY A 298 6.73 21.21 8.36
C GLY A 298 5.25 21.36 7.98
N MET A 299 4.46 20.28 8.02
CA MET A 299 3.02 20.32 7.71
C MET A 299 2.23 21.20 8.70
N LEU A 300 2.69 21.34 9.94
CA LEU A 300 2.10 22.21 10.95
C LEU A 300 2.48 23.70 10.79
N THR A 301 3.59 24.01 10.14
CA THR A 301 4.15 25.38 10.11
C THR A 301 4.19 26.01 8.73
N VAL A 302 4.14 25.19 7.66
CA VAL A 302 4.29 25.65 6.28
C VAL A 302 2.95 25.68 5.56
N HIS A 303 2.66 26.79 4.90
CA HIS A 303 1.39 27.02 4.19
C HIS A 303 1.58 27.39 2.71
N THR A 304 2.82 27.49 2.23
CA THR A 304 3.11 27.86 0.84
C THR A 304 3.26 26.64 -0.06
N PRO A 305 2.69 26.61 -1.29
CA PRO A 305 2.73 25.46 -2.18
C PRO A 305 4.14 24.91 -2.46
N GLY A 306 5.11 25.79 -2.69
CA GLY A 306 6.49 25.41 -3.00
C GLY A 306 7.18 24.69 -1.84
N LEU A 307 7.00 25.16 -0.60
CA LEU A 307 7.57 24.53 0.58
C LEU A 307 6.85 23.24 0.94
N LEU A 308 5.52 23.16 0.74
CA LEU A 308 4.74 21.93 0.91
C LEU A 308 5.22 20.82 -0.05
N LEU A 309 5.58 21.19 -1.29
CA LEU A 309 6.20 20.26 -2.25
C LEU A 309 7.60 19.86 -1.81
N ALA A 310 8.42 20.79 -1.31
CA ALA A 310 9.76 20.48 -0.81
C ALA A 310 9.72 19.51 0.38
N LEU A 311 8.72 19.63 1.25
CA LEU A 311 8.51 18.69 2.36
C LEU A 311 8.29 17.25 1.90
N GLN A 312 7.83 17.01 0.64
CA GLN A 312 7.63 15.66 0.12
C GLN A 312 8.93 14.86 0.03
N LEU A 313 10.09 15.51 0.00
CA LEU A 313 11.39 14.83 0.12
C LEU A 313 11.52 14.14 1.49
N LEU A 314 11.16 14.82 2.57
CA LEU A 314 11.18 14.24 3.92
C LEU A 314 10.16 13.09 4.05
N ASN A 315 8.97 13.27 3.48
CA ASN A 315 7.94 12.24 3.42
C ASN A 315 8.43 11.00 2.66
N ALA A 316 9.07 11.20 1.50
CA ALA A 316 9.63 10.13 0.69
C ALA A 316 10.76 9.38 1.42
N ILE A 317 11.63 10.06 2.15
CA ILE A 317 12.65 9.44 3.00
C ILE A 317 11.99 8.60 4.09
N TYR A 318 10.97 9.14 4.74
CA TYR A 318 10.21 8.48 5.79
C TYR A 318 9.58 7.18 5.31
N ILE A 319 8.78 7.24 4.23
CA ILE A 319 8.04 6.09 3.72
C ILE A 319 8.95 5.14 2.92
N GLY A 320 9.88 5.65 2.11
CA GLY A 320 10.78 4.82 1.31
C GLY A 320 11.67 3.91 2.16
N ILE A 321 12.19 4.42 3.29
CA ILE A 321 12.94 3.57 4.24
C ILE A 321 12.00 2.56 4.91
N LEU A 322 10.82 2.97 5.38
CA LEU A 322 9.86 2.08 6.01
C LEU A 322 9.45 0.94 5.08
N ALA A 323 9.10 1.25 3.83
CA ALA A 323 8.69 0.28 2.83
C ALA A 323 9.82 -0.66 2.40
N GLY A 324 11.04 -0.12 2.24
CA GLY A 324 12.22 -0.90 1.82
C GLY A 324 12.84 -1.75 2.93
N ILE A 325 12.88 -1.24 4.15
CA ILE A 325 13.62 -1.86 5.26
C ILE A 325 12.72 -2.55 6.28
N GLY A 326 11.49 -2.09 6.47
CA GLY A 326 10.61 -2.60 7.53
C GLY A 326 10.40 -4.12 7.45
N MET A 327 10.06 -4.65 6.27
CA MET A 327 9.86 -6.08 6.09
C MET A 327 11.16 -6.88 6.31
N LEU A 328 12.29 -6.39 5.81
CA LEU A 328 13.59 -7.04 5.97
C LEU A 328 14.01 -7.09 7.44
N TYR A 329 13.68 -6.07 8.20
CA TYR A 329 13.97 -6.03 9.64
C TYR A 329 13.17 -7.08 10.41
N PHE A 330 11.88 -7.29 10.07
CA PHE A 330 11.11 -8.39 10.64
C PHE A 330 11.70 -9.75 10.29
N GLN A 331 12.17 -9.94 9.06
CA GLN A 331 12.77 -11.20 8.62
C GLN A 331 14.07 -11.52 9.38
N ASP A 332 14.88 -10.52 9.70
CA ASP A 332 16.09 -10.70 10.50
C ASP A 332 15.78 -11.01 11.97
N LEU A 333 14.76 -10.39 12.55
CA LEU A 333 14.32 -10.71 13.91
C LEU A 333 13.66 -12.10 14.03
N MET A 334 13.25 -12.68 12.89
CA MET A 334 12.54 -13.96 12.82
C MET A 334 13.19 -14.91 11.80
N PRO A 335 14.47 -15.31 12.01
CA PRO A 335 15.16 -16.18 11.07
C PRO A 335 14.41 -17.51 10.91
N GLY A 336 14.35 -18.02 9.67
CA GLY A 336 13.61 -19.25 9.33
C GLY A 336 12.07 -19.09 9.25
N GLN A 337 11.51 -17.92 9.59
CA GLN A 337 10.07 -17.66 9.60
C GLN A 337 9.68 -16.51 8.65
N ALA A 338 10.26 -16.45 7.44
CA ALA A 338 10.07 -15.35 6.50
C ALA A 338 8.59 -15.08 6.17
N GLY A 339 7.76 -16.12 6.07
CA GLY A 339 6.30 -15.95 5.84
C GLY A 339 5.60 -15.25 7.00
N SER A 340 5.87 -15.67 8.24
CA SER A 340 5.31 -15.04 9.44
C SER A 340 5.79 -13.58 9.59
N ALA A 341 7.07 -13.31 9.29
CA ALA A 341 7.65 -11.98 9.32
C ALA A 341 6.96 -11.04 8.31
N THR A 342 6.77 -11.51 7.08
CA THR A 342 6.06 -10.75 6.03
C THR A 342 4.60 -10.49 6.41
N THR A 343 3.92 -11.47 7.00
CA THR A 343 2.53 -11.33 7.47
C THR A 343 2.44 -10.28 8.59
N LEU A 344 3.35 -10.32 9.57
CA LEU A 344 3.40 -9.32 10.63
C LEU A 344 3.59 -7.91 10.06
N TYR A 345 4.55 -7.74 9.15
CA TYR A 345 4.76 -6.44 8.49
C TYR A 345 3.51 -5.96 7.75
N THR A 346 2.86 -6.81 6.96
CA THR A 346 1.64 -6.45 6.24
C THR A 346 0.50 -6.07 7.19
N ASN A 347 0.41 -6.74 8.34
CA ASN A 347 -0.59 -6.41 9.35
C ASN A 347 -0.35 -5.04 10.00
N THR A 348 0.92 -4.57 10.08
CA THR A 348 1.18 -3.19 10.59
C THR A 348 0.53 -2.13 9.72
N THR A 349 0.55 -2.30 8.39
CA THR A 349 -0.12 -1.39 7.46
C THR A 349 -1.64 -1.39 7.69
N ARG A 350 -2.24 -2.57 7.85
CA ARG A 350 -3.70 -2.69 8.08
C ARG A 350 -4.14 -2.05 9.39
N VAL A 351 -3.41 -2.33 10.48
CA VAL A 351 -3.69 -1.70 11.79
C VAL A 351 -3.47 -0.20 11.72
N GLY A 352 -2.44 0.25 10.98
CA GLY A 352 -2.19 1.66 10.71
C GLY A 352 -3.40 2.35 10.06
N TRP A 353 -4.02 1.75 9.06
CA TRP A 353 -5.23 2.29 8.41
C TRP A 353 -6.43 2.37 9.38
N ILE A 354 -6.62 1.37 10.25
CA ILE A 354 -7.70 1.38 11.26
C ILE A 354 -7.50 2.56 12.23
N ILE A 355 -6.29 2.71 12.77
CA ILE A 355 -5.96 3.81 13.69
C ILE A 355 -6.14 5.16 12.99
N ALA A 356 -5.58 5.30 11.79
CA ALA A 356 -5.63 6.55 11.03
C ALA A 356 -7.06 6.97 10.71
N GLY A 357 -7.89 6.05 10.21
CA GLY A 357 -9.29 6.35 9.91
C GLY A 357 -10.06 6.82 11.13
N SER A 358 -9.95 6.08 12.25
CA SER A 358 -10.64 6.44 13.48
C SER A 358 -10.19 7.79 14.04
N MET A 359 -8.88 8.04 14.07
CA MET A 359 -8.33 9.26 14.66
C MET A 359 -8.52 10.49 13.75
N ALA A 360 -8.27 10.35 12.44
CA ALA A 360 -8.39 11.48 11.50
C ALA A 360 -9.80 12.06 11.52
N GLY A 361 -10.82 11.22 11.39
CA GLY A 361 -12.20 11.67 11.32
C GLY A 361 -12.69 12.34 12.60
N VAL A 362 -12.45 11.71 13.76
CA VAL A 362 -12.90 12.24 15.06
C VAL A 362 -12.20 13.56 15.41
N VAL A 363 -10.88 13.63 15.19
CA VAL A 363 -10.12 14.83 15.53
C VAL A 363 -10.43 15.98 14.59
N ALA A 364 -10.57 15.71 13.30
CA ALA A 364 -10.95 16.76 12.33
C ALA A 364 -12.36 17.31 12.60
N GLU A 365 -13.30 16.49 13.10
CA GLU A 365 -14.65 16.93 13.44
C GLU A 365 -14.69 17.79 14.71
N ILE A 366 -13.90 17.42 15.75
CA ILE A 366 -13.92 18.14 17.04
C ILE A 366 -13.11 19.45 16.96
N TRP A 367 -12.02 19.45 16.21
CA TRP A 367 -11.11 20.58 16.07
C TRP A 367 -11.02 21.06 14.61
N ASN A 368 -10.05 20.55 13.86
CA ASN A 368 -9.81 20.87 12.44
C ASN A 368 -8.82 19.87 11.81
N TYR A 369 -8.60 19.96 10.50
CA TYR A 369 -7.67 19.12 9.76
C TYR A 369 -6.20 19.36 10.17
N HIS A 370 -5.83 20.58 10.52
CA HIS A 370 -4.49 20.93 11.01
C HIS A 370 -4.15 20.17 12.30
N THR A 371 -5.10 20.05 13.23
CA THR A 371 -4.88 19.36 14.51
C THR A 371 -4.56 17.87 14.34
N VAL A 372 -5.02 17.24 13.27
CA VAL A 372 -4.71 15.83 12.95
C VAL A 372 -3.19 15.61 12.79
N PHE A 373 -2.46 16.59 12.27
CA PHE A 373 -0.99 16.47 12.12
C PHE A 373 -0.25 16.52 13.46
N TRP A 374 -0.81 17.09 14.52
CA TRP A 374 -0.26 16.97 15.87
C TRP A 374 -0.26 15.53 16.37
N ILE A 375 -1.30 14.75 16.04
CA ILE A 375 -1.35 13.33 16.36
C ILE A 375 -0.23 12.59 15.61
N ALA A 376 -0.06 12.87 14.33
CA ALA A 376 1.02 12.29 13.55
C ALA A 376 2.40 12.63 14.15
N LEU A 377 2.59 13.86 14.63
CA LEU A 377 3.81 14.29 15.31
C LEU A 377 4.07 13.50 16.59
N VAL A 378 3.03 13.31 17.42
CA VAL A 378 3.11 12.50 18.65
C VAL A 378 3.46 11.04 18.29
N MET A 379 2.81 10.45 17.28
CA MET A 379 3.09 9.08 16.83
C MET A 379 4.54 8.93 16.34
N CYS A 380 5.08 9.91 15.60
CA CYS A 380 6.49 9.93 15.18
C CYS A 380 7.43 10.03 16.40
N THR A 381 7.11 10.85 17.38
CA THR A 381 7.90 10.97 18.62
C THR A 381 7.93 9.65 19.39
N LEU A 382 6.77 8.98 19.53
CA LEU A 382 6.67 7.65 20.14
C LEU A 382 7.47 6.61 19.37
N THR A 383 7.46 6.68 18.03
CA THR A 383 8.26 5.81 17.16
C THR A 383 9.76 5.94 17.47
N ILE A 384 10.27 7.17 17.61
CA ILE A 384 11.67 7.42 17.97
C ILE A 384 12.00 6.81 19.34
N GLY A 385 11.12 6.99 20.33
CA GLY A 385 11.26 6.40 21.68
C GLY A 385 11.29 4.86 21.65
N CYS A 386 10.43 4.24 20.84
CA CYS A 386 10.42 2.78 20.65
C CYS A 386 11.70 2.28 19.93
N LEU A 387 12.18 3.01 18.91
CA LEU A 387 13.41 2.69 18.17
C LEU A 387 14.66 2.79 19.05
N ALA A 388 14.64 3.56 20.14
CA ALA A 388 15.72 3.60 21.11
C ALA A 388 15.88 2.28 21.88
N ARG A 389 14.79 1.52 22.04
CA ARG A 389 14.72 0.30 22.87
C ARG A 389 14.85 -1.00 22.07
N ILE A 390 14.72 -0.97 20.74
CA ILE A 390 14.85 -2.17 19.90
C ILE A 390 16.34 -2.53 19.70
N LYS A 391 16.67 -3.82 19.61
CA LYS A 391 18.04 -4.27 19.36
C LYS A 391 18.41 -4.09 17.88
N ASP A 392 19.67 -3.85 17.63
CA ASP A 392 20.27 -3.95 16.31
C ASP A 392 20.51 -5.42 15.97
N VAL A 393 20.15 -5.83 14.74
CA VAL A 393 20.32 -7.22 14.25
C VAL A 393 21.05 -7.16 12.92
#